data_49bea5078a89c7f366eb7edfbd7dcce4
#
_entry.id   49bea5078a89c7f366eb7edfbd7dcce4
#
_cell.length_a   1.000
_cell.length_b   1.000
_cell.length_c   1.000
_cell.angle_alpha   90.00
_cell.angle_beta   90.00
_cell.angle_gamma   90.00
#
_symmetry.space_group_name_H-M   'P 1'
#
loop_
_entity.id
_entity.type
_entity.pdbx_description
1 polymer ?
#
loop_
_entity_poly.entity_id
_entity_poly.type
_entity_poly.pdbx_seq_one_letter_code
_entity_poly.pdbx_strand_id
1 'polypeptide(L)'
;MSSEPRSSSDDWDAHWEHYAESAAQNPAQRMRHEIIARLLSQDAAKGPMRIFDLGSGQGDLAQKLDPLLPDAQLFGAELSEQGVAISRRKVPRATFIVADIFQPPPSLSEYASWATHAVCAEVLEHVDDPALFLEKARHYLAQDATLIVTVPGGPMSAFDRHIGHRQHFDRQKMRKILEQAGYAVERVYLSGFPFFNVYRLLVIARGQRLLRDAEAESSGASTALARCIMRMFHLLFHANLLDSPFGWQVVAVARKTLP
;
A
#
# COMPACT_ATOMS: atom_id res chain seq x y z
N MET A 1 -13.02 25.00 23.85
CA MET A 1 -12.98 23.61 23.40
C MET A 1 -11.53 23.34 23.07
N SER A 2 -10.84 22.63 23.95
CA SER A 2 -9.41 22.32 23.86
C SER A 2 -9.22 21.23 22.79
N SER A 3 -8.45 21.57 21.76
CA SER A 3 -7.94 20.58 20.81
C SER A 3 -6.95 19.68 21.55
N GLU A 4 -7.33 18.40 21.71
CA GLU A 4 -6.39 17.39 22.17
C GLU A 4 -5.20 17.32 21.19
N PRO A 5 -3.96 17.17 21.69
CA PRO A 5 -2.81 17.00 20.84
C PRO A 5 -2.98 15.66 20.10
N ARG A 6 -2.91 15.72 18.76
CA ARG A 6 -2.80 14.51 17.92
C ARG A 6 -1.64 13.68 18.44
N SER A 7 -1.89 12.39 18.72
CA SER A 7 -0.84 11.42 19.00
C SER A 7 0.25 11.55 17.94
N SER A 8 1.53 11.43 18.33
CA SER A 8 2.70 11.54 17.48
C SER A 8 2.41 11.08 16.05
N SER A 9 2.35 12.05 15.12
CA SER A 9 2.27 11.72 13.70
C SER A 9 3.49 10.86 13.38
N ASP A 10 3.25 9.69 12.78
CA ASP A 10 4.34 8.88 12.24
C ASP A 10 5.20 9.80 11.37
N ASP A 11 6.50 9.87 11.63
CA ASP A 11 7.43 10.71 10.88
C ASP A 11 7.76 9.99 9.56
N TRP A 12 6.89 10.21 8.56
CA TRP A 12 7.02 9.60 7.24
C TRP A 12 8.24 10.11 6.47
N ASP A 13 8.74 11.32 6.75
CA ASP A 13 9.96 11.83 6.12
C ASP A 13 11.18 11.06 6.63
N ALA A 14 11.31 10.90 7.96
CA ALA A 14 12.34 10.05 8.54
C ALA A 14 12.21 8.58 8.10
N HIS A 15 10.96 8.08 7.95
CA HIS A 15 10.73 6.73 7.44
C HIS A 15 11.34 6.53 6.05
N TRP A 16 11.07 7.42 5.10
CA TRP A 16 11.60 7.29 3.74
C TRP A 16 13.09 7.59 3.64
N GLU A 17 13.66 8.41 4.51
CA GLU A 17 15.12 8.59 4.59
C GLU A 17 15.85 7.28 4.95
N HIS A 18 15.31 6.53 5.92
CA HIS A 18 15.98 5.32 6.45
C HIS A 18 15.61 4.04 5.70
N TYR A 19 14.37 3.90 5.21
CA TYR A 19 13.86 2.64 4.70
C TYR A 19 13.64 2.58 3.19
N ALA A 20 13.89 3.66 2.44
CA ALA A 20 13.63 3.73 1.01
C ALA A 20 14.29 2.58 0.20
N GLU A 21 15.56 2.28 0.45
CA GLU A 21 16.28 1.23 -0.26
C GLU A 21 15.84 -0.17 0.16
N SER A 22 15.62 -0.39 1.46
CA SER A 22 15.17 -1.68 1.99
C SER A 22 13.73 -1.99 1.57
N ALA A 23 12.85 -0.99 1.49
CA ALA A 23 11.48 -1.13 1.02
C ALA A 23 11.45 -1.60 -0.44
N ALA A 24 12.23 -0.99 -1.34
CA ALA A 24 12.31 -1.37 -2.75
C ALA A 24 12.78 -2.83 -2.98
N GLN A 25 13.56 -3.39 -2.06
CA GLN A 25 14.05 -4.78 -2.09
C GLN A 25 13.13 -5.78 -1.37
N ASN A 26 12.09 -5.31 -0.68
CA ASN A 26 11.20 -6.16 0.11
C ASN A 26 10.36 -7.08 -0.78
N PRO A 27 10.49 -8.43 -0.68
CA PRO A 27 9.73 -9.35 -1.50
C PRO A 27 8.22 -9.25 -1.27
N ALA A 28 7.78 -8.91 -0.06
CA ALA A 28 6.38 -8.71 0.28
C ALA A 28 5.77 -7.52 -0.49
N GLN A 29 6.49 -6.40 -0.58
CA GLN A 29 6.06 -5.24 -1.36
C GLN A 29 5.96 -5.58 -2.85
N ARG A 30 6.97 -6.27 -3.40
CA ARG A 30 6.94 -6.72 -4.79
C ARG A 30 5.74 -7.61 -5.09
N MET A 31 5.44 -8.58 -4.22
CA MET A 31 4.25 -9.46 -4.37
C MET A 31 2.96 -8.64 -4.42
N ARG A 32 2.78 -7.67 -3.50
CA ARG A 32 1.59 -6.79 -3.49
C ARG A 32 1.47 -5.99 -4.78
N HIS A 33 2.56 -5.36 -5.22
CA HIS A 33 2.59 -4.61 -6.47
C HIS A 33 2.30 -5.50 -7.70
N GLU A 34 2.72 -6.77 -7.68
CA GLU A 34 2.38 -7.74 -8.75
C GLU A 34 0.90 -8.07 -8.78
N ILE A 35 0.29 -8.27 -7.61
CA ILE A 35 -1.15 -8.50 -7.51
C ILE A 35 -1.92 -7.27 -8.01
N ILE A 36 -1.55 -6.06 -7.56
CA ILE A 36 -2.20 -4.81 -7.99
C ILE A 36 -2.04 -4.63 -9.50
N ALA A 37 -0.83 -4.75 -10.03
CA ALA A 37 -0.57 -4.61 -11.46
C ALA A 37 -1.39 -5.60 -12.30
N ARG A 38 -1.49 -6.87 -11.86
CA ARG A 38 -2.32 -7.90 -12.50
C ARG A 38 -3.80 -7.53 -12.51
N LEU A 39 -4.33 -7.03 -11.38
CA LEU A 39 -5.73 -6.61 -11.27
C LEU A 39 -6.03 -5.41 -12.18
N LEU A 40 -5.17 -4.39 -12.18
CA LEU A 40 -5.30 -3.22 -13.06
C LEU A 40 -5.19 -3.60 -14.54
N SER A 41 -4.27 -4.49 -14.91
CA SER A 41 -4.09 -4.92 -16.30
C SER A 41 -5.32 -5.65 -16.87
N GLN A 42 -6.17 -6.26 -16.04
CA GLN A 42 -7.43 -6.86 -16.48
C GLN A 42 -8.44 -5.81 -16.95
N ASP A 43 -8.33 -4.59 -16.47
CA ASP A 43 -9.21 -3.48 -16.81
C ASP A 43 -8.65 -2.59 -17.94
N ALA A 44 -7.36 -2.71 -18.27
CA ALA A 44 -6.69 -1.87 -19.27
C ALA A 44 -7.34 -1.93 -20.66
N ALA A 45 -7.92 -3.07 -21.02
CA ALA A 45 -8.65 -3.23 -22.30
C ALA A 45 -10.00 -2.49 -22.34
N LYS A 46 -10.51 -2.00 -21.21
CA LYS A 46 -11.84 -1.36 -21.11
C LYS A 46 -11.82 0.13 -21.46
N GLY A 47 -10.63 0.74 -21.58
CA GLY A 47 -10.49 2.15 -21.95
C GLY A 47 -9.35 2.87 -21.25
N PRO A 48 -9.23 4.19 -21.45
CA PRO A 48 -8.19 5.00 -20.83
C PRO A 48 -8.25 4.94 -19.31
N MET A 49 -7.11 4.67 -18.67
CA MET A 49 -7.02 4.57 -17.22
C MET A 49 -6.43 5.85 -16.62
N ARG A 50 -7.09 6.36 -15.61
CA ARG A 50 -6.58 7.39 -14.71
C ARG A 50 -6.48 6.78 -13.32
N ILE A 51 -5.25 6.52 -12.89
CA ILE A 51 -4.96 5.75 -11.67
C ILE A 51 -4.53 6.71 -10.57
N PHE A 52 -5.23 6.69 -9.45
CA PHE A 52 -4.90 7.43 -8.25
C PHE A 52 -4.31 6.51 -7.19
N ASP A 53 -3.05 6.73 -6.83
CA ASP A 53 -2.32 6.01 -5.78
C ASP A 53 -2.43 6.80 -4.46
N LEU A 54 -3.24 6.30 -3.54
CA LEU A 54 -3.51 6.87 -2.22
C LEU A 54 -2.43 6.39 -1.24
N GLY A 55 -1.54 7.28 -0.81
CA GLY A 55 -0.36 6.93 -0.05
C GLY A 55 0.72 6.32 -0.94
N SER A 56 1.13 7.05 -1.98
CA SER A 56 2.03 6.55 -3.03
C SER A 56 3.46 6.27 -2.56
N GLY A 57 3.81 6.65 -1.33
CA GLY A 57 5.14 6.48 -0.76
C GLY A 57 6.21 7.10 -1.66
N GLN A 58 7.25 6.32 -1.92
CA GLN A 58 8.34 6.71 -2.82
C GLN A 58 8.11 6.33 -4.30
N GLY A 59 6.87 6.02 -4.71
CA GLY A 59 6.48 5.79 -6.10
C GLY A 59 6.85 4.42 -6.68
N ASP A 60 7.13 3.41 -5.87
CA ASP A 60 7.54 2.08 -6.34
C ASP A 60 6.41 1.37 -7.12
N LEU A 61 5.15 1.55 -6.72
CA LEU A 61 4.02 1.03 -7.47
C LEU A 61 3.90 1.73 -8.82
N ALA A 62 3.96 3.05 -8.85
CA ALA A 62 3.91 3.83 -10.09
C ALA A 62 5.06 3.45 -11.03
N GLN A 63 6.28 3.26 -10.51
CA GLN A 63 7.43 2.79 -11.29
C GLN A 63 7.19 1.43 -11.94
N LYS A 64 6.47 0.53 -11.25
CA LYS A 64 6.09 -0.78 -11.80
C LYS A 64 4.99 -0.66 -12.85
N LEU A 65 3.98 0.21 -12.62
CA LEU A 65 2.85 0.37 -13.54
C LEU A 65 3.23 1.11 -14.83
N ASP A 66 4.19 2.01 -14.76
CA ASP A 66 4.63 2.89 -15.86
C ASP A 66 4.90 2.15 -17.18
N PRO A 67 5.75 1.10 -17.22
CA PRO A 67 5.99 0.31 -18.43
C PRO A 67 4.87 -0.67 -18.77
N LEU A 68 4.04 -1.07 -17.80
CA LEU A 68 2.97 -2.05 -18.01
C LEU A 68 1.69 -1.41 -18.57
N LEU A 69 1.47 -0.15 -18.24
CA LEU A 69 0.28 0.62 -18.61
C LEU A 69 0.71 1.98 -19.21
N PRO A 70 1.34 1.98 -20.39
CA PRO A 70 1.95 3.17 -20.97
C PRO A 70 0.95 4.30 -21.27
N ASP A 71 -0.32 3.95 -21.53
CA ASP A 71 -1.39 4.89 -21.82
C ASP A 71 -2.14 5.37 -20.56
N ALA A 72 -1.83 4.82 -19.39
CA ALA A 72 -2.45 5.24 -18.13
C ALA A 72 -1.85 6.57 -17.64
N GLN A 73 -2.72 7.44 -17.12
CA GLN A 73 -2.30 8.60 -16.36
C GLN A 73 -2.15 8.20 -14.89
N LEU A 74 -0.96 8.44 -14.32
CA LEU A 74 -0.63 8.09 -12.95
C LEU A 74 -0.59 9.34 -12.09
N PHE A 75 -1.32 9.34 -10.99
CA PHE A 75 -1.36 10.40 -9.99
C PHE A 75 -1.19 9.80 -8.60
N GLY A 76 -0.30 10.35 -7.78
CA GLY A 76 -0.05 9.90 -6.42
C GLY A 76 -0.19 11.03 -5.41
N ALA A 77 -0.83 10.74 -4.27
CA ALA A 77 -0.87 11.58 -3.09
C ALA A 77 -0.13 10.89 -1.94
N GLU A 78 0.75 11.62 -1.27
CA GLU A 78 1.61 11.13 -0.19
C GLU A 78 1.76 12.21 0.87
N LEU A 79 1.86 11.82 2.15
CA LEU A 79 2.06 12.74 3.27
C LEU A 79 3.50 13.28 3.33
N SER A 80 4.48 12.47 2.95
CA SER A 80 5.90 12.77 3.02
C SER A 80 6.36 13.62 1.83
N GLU A 81 6.99 14.76 2.10
CA GLU A 81 7.67 15.57 1.08
C GLU A 81 8.84 14.80 0.45
N GLN A 82 9.57 14.03 1.26
CA GLN A 82 10.68 13.21 0.82
C GLN A 82 10.19 12.07 -0.09
N GLY A 83 9.11 11.39 0.27
CA GLY A 83 8.47 10.36 -0.56
C GLY A 83 8.07 10.91 -1.92
N VAL A 84 7.40 12.08 -1.96
CA VAL A 84 7.01 12.77 -3.21
C VAL A 84 8.24 13.17 -4.04
N ALA A 85 9.29 13.68 -3.41
CA ALA A 85 10.52 14.06 -4.12
C ALA A 85 11.20 12.84 -4.78
N ILE A 86 11.21 11.69 -4.11
CA ILE A 86 11.73 10.43 -4.67
C ILE A 86 10.85 9.94 -5.83
N SER A 87 9.52 9.93 -5.64
CA SER A 87 8.54 9.48 -6.65
C SER A 87 8.67 10.24 -7.97
N ARG A 88 8.78 11.57 -7.89
CA ARG A 88 8.96 12.46 -9.07
C ARG A 88 10.23 12.14 -9.86
N ARG A 89 11.31 11.76 -9.18
CA ARG A 89 12.55 11.33 -9.84
C ARG A 89 12.44 9.96 -10.48
N LYS A 90 11.70 9.03 -9.83
CA LYS A 90 11.52 7.65 -10.34
C LYS A 90 10.61 7.59 -11.55
N VAL A 91 9.52 8.37 -11.55
CA VAL A 91 8.49 8.33 -12.62
C VAL A 91 8.14 9.74 -13.07
N PRO A 92 9.00 10.38 -13.89
CA PRO A 92 8.84 11.79 -14.29
C PRO A 92 7.54 12.10 -15.07
N ARG A 93 6.93 11.09 -15.71
CA ARG A 93 5.65 11.26 -16.42
C ARG A 93 4.41 11.22 -15.53
N ALA A 94 4.55 10.73 -14.27
CA ALA A 94 3.47 10.72 -13.30
C ALA A 94 3.44 12.03 -12.49
N THR A 95 2.27 12.37 -11.98
CA THR A 95 2.10 13.51 -11.09
C THR A 95 2.07 13.02 -9.64
N PHE A 96 2.85 13.65 -8.77
CA PHE A 96 2.83 13.38 -7.33
C PHE A 96 2.71 14.67 -6.55
N ILE A 97 1.87 14.67 -5.51
CA ILE A 97 1.68 15.83 -4.62
C ILE A 97 1.78 15.42 -3.15
N VAL A 98 2.22 16.34 -2.32
CA VAL A 98 2.10 16.21 -0.87
C VAL A 98 0.67 16.53 -0.49
N ALA A 99 -0.05 15.55 0.07
CA ALA A 99 -1.45 15.73 0.43
C ALA A 99 -1.90 14.79 1.54
N ASP A 100 -2.64 15.36 2.51
CA ASP A 100 -3.42 14.63 3.49
C ASP A 100 -4.86 14.50 2.99
N ILE A 101 -5.36 13.27 2.87
CA ILE A 101 -6.75 13.01 2.44
C ILE A 101 -7.77 13.54 3.48
N PHE A 102 -7.39 13.65 4.75
CA PHE A 102 -8.26 14.22 5.79
C PHE A 102 -8.30 15.75 5.75
N GLN A 103 -7.20 16.39 5.29
CA GLN A 103 -7.05 17.83 5.17
C GLN A 103 -6.48 18.19 3.78
N PRO A 104 -7.27 17.96 2.71
CA PRO A 104 -6.75 18.06 1.35
C PRO A 104 -6.31 19.50 1.01
N PRO A 105 -5.11 19.65 0.41
CA PRO A 105 -4.70 20.95 -0.12
C PRO A 105 -5.55 21.35 -1.33
N PRO A 106 -5.66 22.66 -1.66
CA PRO A 106 -6.44 23.13 -2.80
C PRO A 106 -6.03 22.47 -4.14
N SER A 107 -4.75 22.13 -4.31
CA SER A 107 -4.25 21.44 -5.51
C SER A 107 -4.87 20.06 -5.74
N LEU A 108 -5.36 19.39 -4.68
CA LEU A 108 -6.02 18.11 -4.83
C LEU A 108 -7.44 18.23 -5.39
N SER A 109 -8.09 19.41 -5.27
CA SER A 109 -9.45 19.61 -5.76
C SER A 109 -9.59 19.52 -7.28
N GLU A 110 -8.51 19.75 -8.03
CA GLU A 110 -8.47 19.59 -9.48
C GLU A 110 -8.71 18.14 -9.93
N TYR A 111 -8.52 17.19 -9.02
CA TYR A 111 -8.71 15.75 -9.24
C TYR A 111 -10.08 15.24 -8.78
N ALA A 112 -11.04 16.11 -8.47
CA ALA A 112 -12.39 15.70 -8.11
C ALA A 112 -13.01 14.85 -9.24
N SER A 113 -13.51 13.65 -8.90
CA SER A 113 -14.08 12.67 -9.85
C SER A 113 -13.16 12.31 -11.04
N TRP A 114 -11.86 12.45 -10.87
CA TRP A 114 -10.89 12.24 -11.95
C TRP A 114 -10.53 10.75 -12.13
N ALA A 115 -10.28 10.01 -11.05
CA ALA A 115 -9.72 8.67 -11.14
C ALA A 115 -10.74 7.63 -11.60
N THR A 116 -10.44 6.88 -12.65
CA THR A 116 -11.19 5.68 -13.05
C THR A 116 -10.80 4.46 -12.21
N HIS A 117 -9.58 4.47 -11.67
CA HIS A 117 -9.03 3.46 -10.79
C HIS A 117 -8.30 4.13 -9.62
N ALA A 118 -8.42 3.57 -8.45
CA ALA A 118 -7.64 3.98 -7.30
C ALA A 118 -6.96 2.77 -6.65
N VAL A 119 -5.80 3.00 -6.08
CA VAL A 119 -5.07 2.03 -5.28
C VAL A 119 -4.84 2.62 -3.89
N CYS A 120 -5.02 1.81 -2.86
CA CYS A 120 -4.68 2.13 -1.47
C CYS A 120 -3.89 0.94 -0.92
N ALA A 121 -2.56 1.02 -0.99
CA ALA A 121 -1.68 -0.10 -0.71
C ALA A 121 -0.89 0.12 0.57
N GLU A 122 -1.16 -0.67 1.62
CA GLU A 122 -0.48 -0.62 2.92
C GLU A 122 -0.56 0.78 3.56
N VAL A 123 -1.75 1.35 3.59
CA VAL A 123 -2.06 2.66 4.18
C VAL A 123 -3.02 2.53 5.34
N LEU A 124 -4.08 1.73 5.18
CA LEU A 124 -5.20 1.71 6.13
C LEU A 124 -4.83 1.15 7.50
N GLU A 125 -3.78 0.37 7.61
CA GLU A 125 -3.23 -0.11 8.89
C GLU A 125 -2.66 1.01 9.75
N HIS A 126 -2.28 2.14 9.14
CA HIS A 126 -1.75 3.33 9.79
C HIS A 126 -2.83 4.37 10.11
N VAL A 127 -4.05 4.15 9.66
CA VAL A 127 -5.17 5.10 9.79
C VAL A 127 -6.07 4.73 10.96
N ASP A 128 -6.46 5.70 11.79
CA ASP A 128 -7.36 5.48 12.92
C ASP A 128 -8.78 5.11 12.46
N ASP A 129 -9.29 5.81 11.45
CA ASP A 129 -10.60 5.55 10.83
C ASP A 129 -10.46 5.27 9.34
N PRO A 130 -10.21 3.99 8.95
CA PRO A 130 -10.09 3.59 7.56
C PRO A 130 -11.36 3.82 6.73
N ALA A 131 -12.55 3.73 7.35
CA ALA A 131 -13.79 3.95 6.61
C ALA A 131 -13.93 5.43 6.23
N LEU A 132 -13.67 6.34 7.15
CA LEU A 132 -13.69 7.78 6.88
C LEU A 132 -12.61 8.18 5.86
N PHE A 133 -11.40 7.58 5.93
CA PHE A 133 -10.34 7.81 4.93
C PHE A 133 -10.82 7.45 3.52
N LEU A 134 -11.38 6.27 3.36
CA LEU A 134 -11.88 5.79 2.06
C LEU A 134 -13.12 6.58 1.61
N GLU A 135 -14.00 7.00 2.51
CA GLU A 135 -15.13 7.88 2.20
C GLU A 135 -14.66 9.22 1.62
N LYS A 136 -13.67 9.85 2.25
CA LYS A 136 -13.08 11.10 1.74
C LYS A 136 -12.38 10.89 0.39
N ALA A 137 -11.66 9.78 0.23
CA ALA A 137 -11.00 9.43 -1.03
C ALA A 137 -11.99 9.27 -2.20
N ARG A 138 -13.25 8.87 -1.93
CA ARG A 138 -14.30 8.77 -2.98
C ARG A 138 -14.52 10.05 -3.76
N HIS A 139 -14.26 11.21 -3.17
CA HIS A 139 -14.41 12.50 -3.85
C HIS A 139 -13.57 12.56 -5.15
N TYR A 140 -12.41 11.92 -5.17
CA TYR A 140 -11.47 11.95 -6.30
C TYR A 140 -11.73 10.86 -7.34
N LEU A 141 -12.58 9.89 -7.03
CA LEU A 141 -12.91 8.79 -7.92
C LEU A 141 -14.11 9.16 -8.82
N ALA A 142 -14.00 8.82 -10.09
CA ALA A 142 -15.11 8.88 -11.03
C ALA A 142 -16.24 7.93 -10.62
N GLN A 143 -17.41 8.09 -11.23
CA GLN A 143 -18.50 7.13 -11.06
C GLN A 143 -18.06 5.76 -11.56
N ASP A 144 -18.43 4.70 -10.86
CA ASP A 144 -18.07 3.30 -11.13
C ASP A 144 -16.56 3.01 -11.13
N ALA A 145 -15.75 3.92 -10.59
CA ALA A 145 -14.32 3.72 -10.45
C ALA A 145 -14.00 2.48 -9.61
N THR A 146 -12.99 1.73 -10.04
CA THR A 146 -12.46 0.58 -9.30
C THR A 146 -11.49 1.05 -8.22
N LEU A 147 -11.67 0.56 -6.99
CA LEU A 147 -10.72 0.72 -5.89
C LEU A 147 -10.08 -0.65 -5.58
N ILE A 148 -8.75 -0.68 -5.57
CA ILE A 148 -7.96 -1.83 -5.11
C ILE A 148 -7.31 -1.44 -3.78
N VAL A 149 -7.53 -2.25 -2.75
CA VAL A 149 -6.92 -2.05 -1.42
C VAL A 149 -6.06 -3.26 -1.10
N THR A 150 -4.84 -3.02 -0.60
CA THR A 150 -4.04 -4.06 0.05
C THR A 150 -3.67 -3.65 1.46
N VAL A 151 -3.79 -4.58 2.40
CA VAL A 151 -3.48 -4.37 3.82
C VAL A 151 -2.97 -5.65 4.47
N PRO A 152 -2.17 -5.57 5.54
CA PRO A 152 -1.73 -6.73 6.28
C PRO A 152 -2.89 -7.43 6.99
N GLY A 153 -2.88 -8.74 6.93
CA GLY A 153 -3.71 -9.63 7.73
C GLY A 153 -2.85 -10.48 8.67
N GLY A 154 -3.49 -11.49 9.29
CA GLY A 154 -2.83 -12.39 10.22
C GLY A 154 -2.41 -11.71 11.54
N PRO A 155 -1.52 -12.35 12.31
CA PRO A 155 -1.12 -11.83 13.63
C PRO A 155 -0.27 -10.57 13.51
N MET A 156 -0.54 -9.60 14.40
CA MET A 156 0.23 -8.38 14.52
C MET A 156 1.44 -8.61 15.44
N SER A 157 2.64 -8.28 14.96
CA SER A 157 3.88 -8.40 15.70
C SER A 157 4.27 -7.10 16.44
N ALA A 158 5.31 -7.19 17.27
CA ALA A 158 5.91 -6.01 17.88
C ALA A 158 6.55 -5.08 16.83
N PHE A 159 7.09 -5.67 15.76
CA PHE A 159 7.64 -4.92 14.64
C PHE A 159 6.55 -4.13 13.89
N ASP A 160 5.38 -4.74 13.63
CA ASP A 160 4.27 -4.05 12.98
C ASP A 160 3.85 -2.80 13.78
N ARG A 161 3.74 -2.92 15.12
CA ARG A 161 3.43 -1.78 15.99
C ARG A 161 4.52 -0.71 15.97
N HIS A 162 5.78 -1.12 15.90
CA HIS A 162 6.91 -0.20 15.86
C HIS A 162 6.91 0.66 14.58
N ILE A 163 6.52 0.06 13.44
CA ILE A 163 6.39 0.78 12.17
C ILE A 163 5.03 1.49 12.01
N GLY A 164 4.26 1.65 13.09
CA GLY A 164 3.03 2.44 13.12
C GLY A 164 1.74 1.70 12.76
N HIS A 165 1.76 0.34 12.63
CA HIS A 165 0.50 -0.38 12.41
C HIS A 165 -0.39 -0.29 13.66
N ARG A 166 -1.59 0.20 13.50
CA ARG A 166 -2.62 0.31 14.53
C ARG A 166 -3.54 -0.92 14.53
N GLN A 167 -3.69 -1.57 13.37
CA GLN A 167 -4.60 -2.68 13.17
C GLN A 167 -4.16 -3.58 12.02
N HIS A 168 -4.61 -4.84 12.08
CA HIS A 168 -4.60 -5.77 10.96
C HIS A 168 -6.02 -6.10 10.54
N PHE A 169 -6.17 -6.67 9.37
CA PHE A 169 -7.46 -6.88 8.72
C PHE A 169 -7.69 -8.36 8.43
N ASP A 170 -8.96 -8.71 8.40
CA ASP A 170 -9.47 -9.95 7.83
C ASP A 170 -10.48 -9.64 6.72
N ARG A 171 -10.99 -10.68 6.08
CA ARG A 171 -11.97 -10.56 4.99
C ARG A 171 -13.24 -9.81 5.42
N GLN A 172 -13.75 -10.10 6.60
CA GLN A 172 -15.00 -9.54 7.08
C GLN A 172 -14.84 -8.07 7.47
N LYS A 173 -13.78 -7.75 8.20
CA LYS A 173 -13.44 -6.38 8.61
C LYS A 173 -13.23 -5.48 7.39
N MET A 174 -12.46 -5.94 6.39
CA MET A 174 -12.22 -5.18 5.16
C MET A 174 -13.50 -4.93 4.38
N ARG A 175 -14.36 -5.95 4.22
CA ARG A 175 -15.67 -5.79 3.57
C ARG A 175 -16.51 -4.74 4.28
N LYS A 176 -16.64 -4.82 5.60
CA LYS A 176 -17.43 -3.87 6.40
C LYS A 176 -16.92 -2.43 6.24
N ILE A 177 -15.60 -2.21 6.27
CA ILE A 177 -14.99 -0.89 6.10
C ILE A 177 -15.32 -0.31 4.72
N LEU A 178 -15.17 -1.10 3.66
CA LEU A 178 -15.49 -0.67 2.30
C LEU A 178 -16.96 -0.34 2.10
N GLU A 179 -17.87 -1.18 2.65
CA GLU A 179 -19.31 -0.95 2.59
C GLU A 179 -19.71 0.32 3.37
N GLN A 180 -19.13 0.55 4.57
CA GLN A 180 -19.33 1.77 5.35
C GLN A 180 -18.83 3.02 4.63
N ALA A 181 -17.72 2.91 3.88
CA ALA A 181 -17.20 3.99 3.06
C ALA A 181 -17.97 4.19 1.73
N GLY A 182 -19.06 3.45 1.49
CA GLY A 182 -19.93 3.58 0.32
C GLY A 182 -19.37 2.97 -0.96
N TYR A 183 -18.66 1.85 -0.83
CA TYR A 183 -18.20 1.04 -1.97
C TYR A 183 -18.97 -0.27 -2.07
N ALA A 184 -19.29 -0.71 -3.28
CA ALA A 184 -19.74 -2.07 -3.56
C ALA A 184 -18.54 -3.01 -3.61
N VAL A 185 -18.47 -3.95 -2.68
CA VAL A 185 -17.34 -4.89 -2.59
C VAL A 185 -17.51 -6.02 -3.60
N GLU A 186 -16.67 -6.06 -4.63
CA GLU A 186 -16.67 -7.13 -5.61
C GLU A 186 -16.00 -8.40 -5.06
N ARG A 187 -14.78 -8.25 -4.54
CA ARG A 187 -13.99 -9.38 -4.00
C ARG A 187 -13.11 -8.96 -2.84
N VAL A 188 -12.88 -9.88 -1.91
CA VAL A 188 -11.84 -9.78 -0.89
C VAL A 188 -11.08 -11.10 -0.90
N TYR A 189 -9.82 -11.04 -1.30
CA TYR A 189 -8.89 -12.18 -1.31
C TYR A 189 -8.09 -12.20 -0.01
N LEU A 190 -7.77 -13.40 0.48
CA LEU A 190 -6.73 -13.62 1.47
C LEU A 190 -5.56 -14.29 0.77
N SER A 191 -4.59 -13.49 0.36
CA SER A 191 -3.47 -13.90 -0.47
C SER A 191 -2.23 -14.27 0.35
N GLY A 192 -1.26 -14.90 -0.31
CA GLY A 192 0.07 -15.11 0.22
C GLY A 192 0.34 -16.47 0.88
N PHE A 193 -0.65 -17.35 1.02
CA PHE A 193 -0.42 -18.71 1.51
C PHE A 193 0.23 -19.57 0.42
N PRO A 194 1.23 -20.42 0.75
CA PRO A 194 1.83 -20.61 2.07
C PRO A 194 3.08 -19.75 2.35
N PHE A 195 3.81 -19.31 1.32
CA PHE A 195 5.18 -18.81 1.48
C PHE A 195 5.26 -17.40 2.08
N PHE A 196 4.30 -16.52 1.78
CA PHE A 196 4.23 -15.23 2.46
C PHE A 196 3.95 -15.39 3.95
N ASN A 197 3.10 -16.35 4.34
CA ASN A 197 2.85 -16.65 5.75
C ASN A 197 4.13 -17.14 6.44
N VAL A 198 4.90 -18.03 5.80
CA VAL A 198 6.21 -18.48 6.32
C VAL A 198 7.18 -17.32 6.49
N TYR A 199 7.27 -16.44 5.47
CA TYR A 199 8.07 -15.22 5.55
C TYR A 199 7.64 -14.33 6.73
N ARG A 200 6.34 -14.11 6.90
CA ARG A 200 5.79 -13.33 8.02
C ARG A 200 6.09 -13.97 9.37
N LEU A 201 6.01 -15.30 9.49
CA LEU A 201 6.40 -16.01 10.71
C LEU A 201 7.88 -15.80 11.04
N LEU A 202 8.77 -15.81 10.05
CA LEU A 202 10.18 -15.52 10.27
C LEU A 202 10.42 -14.07 10.71
N VAL A 203 9.71 -13.10 10.12
CA VAL A 203 9.74 -11.70 10.56
C VAL A 203 9.27 -11.56 11.99
N ILE A 204 8.15 -12.19 12.36
CA ILE A 204 7.60 -12.19 13.72
C ILE A 204 8.57 -12.82 14.71
N ALA A 205 9.15 -13.97 14.37
CA ALA A 205 10.09 -14.70 15.24
C ALA A 205 11.41 -13.92 15.45
N ARG A 206 11.89 -13.17 14.45
CA ARG A 206 13.07 -12.31 14.58
C ARG A 206 12.77 -11.03 15.37
N GLY A 207 11.53 -10.57 15.38
CA GLY A 207 10.95 -9.52 16.19
C GLY A 207 11.94 -8.40 16.62
N GLN A 208 12.29 -8.37 17.92
CA GLN A 208 13.21 -7.36 18.49
C GLN A 208 14.66 -7.42 17.95
N ARG A 209 15.10 -8.52 17.31
CA ARG A 209 16.43 -8.55 16.67
C ARG A 209 16.42 -7.75 15.37
N LEU A 210 15.32 -7.79 14.60
CA LEU A 210 15.18 -6.95 13.41
C LEU A 210 15.22 -5.45 13.73
N LEU A 211 14.65 -5.05 14.87
CA LEU A 211 14.72 -3.66 15.34
C LEU A 211 16.16 -3.24 15.63
N ARG A 212 16.93 -4.07 16.31
CA ARG A 212 18.35 -3.82 16.62
C ARG A 212 19.25 -3.88 15.37
N ASP A 213 18.95 -4.78 14.44
CA ASP A 213 19.71 -4.92 13.19
C ASP A 213 19.46 -3.73 12.23
N ALA A 214 18.28 -3.11 12.31
CA ALA A 214 17.94 -1.89 11.57
C ALA A 214 18.66 -0.64 12.12
N GLU A 215 18.97 -0.63 13.42
CA GLU A 215 19.71 0.45 14.10
C GLU A 215 21.25 0.27 13.99
N ALA A 216 21.72 -0.95 13.68
CA ALA A 216 23.13 -1.26 13.57
C ALA A 216 23.55 -1.33 12.10
N GLU A 217 24.58 -0.58 11.70
CA GLU A 217 25.24 -0.76 10.40
C GLU A 217 25.75 -2.19 10.25
N SER A 218 25.07 -3.01 9.45
CA SER A 218 25.33 -4.43 9.33
C SER A 218 26.62 -4.72 8.52
N SER A 219 27.45 -5.62 9.00
CA SER A 219 28.64 -6.12 8.31
C SER A 219 28.29 -6.74 6.94
N GLY A 220 29.14 -6.55 5.91
CA GLY A 220 28.87 -6.95 4.53
C GLY A 220 28.51 -8.43 4.28
N ALA A 221 28.91 -9.36 5.15
CA ALA A 221 28.59 -10.79 5.02
C ALA A 221 27.13 -11.09 5.39
N SER A 222 26.58 -10.41 6.40
CA SER A 222 25.18 -10.54 6.80
C SER A 222 24.23 -10.02 5.72
N THR A 223 24.64 -8.97 4.98
CA THR A 223 23.86 -8.41 3.87
C THR A 223 23.78 -9.33 2.65
N ALA A 224 24.81 -10.13 2.34
CA ALA A 224 24.80 -11.06 1.21
C ALA A 224 23.82 -12.23 1.46
N LEU A 225 23.84 -12.81 2.67
CA LEU A 225 22.91 -13.85 3.07
C LEU A 225 21.45 -13.34 3.10
N ALA A 226 21.22 -12.16 3.67
CA ALA A 226 19.91 -11.54 3.70
C ALA A 226 19.37 -11.33 2.27
N ARG A 227 20.17 -10.81 1.35
CA ARG A 227 19.79 -10.66 -0.07
C ARG A 227 19.46 -11.98 -0.74
N CYS A 228 20.21 -13.06 -0.44
CA CYS A 228 19.92 -14.39 -0.96
C CYS A 228 18.56 -14.90 -0.46
N ILE A 229 18.27 -14.75 0.82
CA ILE A 229 16.99 -15.13 1.45
C ILE A 229 15.84 -14.31 0.83
N MET A 230 16.01 -13.01 0.65
CA MET A 230 14.97 -12.16 0.02
C MET A 230 14.70 -12.56 -1.44
N ARG A 231 15.74 -12.89 -2.22
CA ARG A 231 15.58 -13.42 -3.58
C ARG A 231 14.86 -14.77 -3.61
N MET A 232 15.19 -15.67 -2.67
CA MET A 232 14.51 -16.94 -2.53
C MET A 232 13.01 -16.74 -2.24
N PHE A 233 12.65 -15.89 -1.26
CA PHE A 233 11.25 -15.60 -0.98
C PHE A 233 10.54 -14.94 -2.15
N HIS A 234 11.21 -14.05 -2.87
CA HIS A 234 10.65 -13.47 -4.09
C HIS A 234 10.24 -14.57 -5.10
N LEU A 235 11.09 -15.56 -5.33
CA LEU A 235 10.77 -16.69 -6.21
C LEU A 235 9.63 -17.56 -5.64
N LEU A 236 9.68 -17.88 -4.36
CA LEU A 236 8.64 -18.68 -3.70
C LEU A 236 7.26 -18.00 -3.71
N PHE A 237 7.22 -16.66 -3.67
CA PHE A 237 5.96 -15.93 -3.66
C PHE A 237 5.17 -16.05 -4.97
N HIS A 238 5.81 -16.40 -6.09
CA HIS A 238 5.09 -16.71 -7.33
C HIS A 238 4.22 -17.99 -7.21
N ALA A 239 4.52 -18.85 -6.25
CA ALA A 239 3.74 -20.05 -5.93
C ALA A 239 2.69 -19.82 -4.82
N ASN A 240 2.52 -18.57 -4.35
CA ASN A 240 1.46 -18.25 -3.42
C ASN A 240 0.08 -18.29 -4.09
N LEU A 241 -0.91 -18.76 -3.35
CA LEU A 241 -2.29 -18.69 -3.76
C LEU A 241 -2.79 -17.24 -3.69
N LEU A 242 -3.49 -16.79 -4.72
CA LEU A 242 -4.11 -15.47 -4.74
C LEU A 242 -5.25 -15.39 -3.73
N ASP A 243 -6.00 -16.46 -3.55
CA ASP A 243 -7.05 -16.57 -2.53
C ASP A 243 -6.96 -17.90 -1.79
N SER A 244 -6.87 -17.83 -0.47
CA SER A 244 -6.83 -18.98 0.43
C SER A 244 -7.37 -18.56 1.79
N PRO A 245 -8.16 -19.38 2.50
CA PRO A 245 -8.64 -19.04 3.84
C PRO A 245 -7.52 -18.81 4.87
N PHE A 246 -6.30 -19.18 4.54
CA PHE A 246 -5.11 -19.04 5.39
C PHE A 246 -4.19 -17.88 5.00
N GLY A 247 -4.46 -17.17 3.91
CA GLY A 247 -3.61 -16.07 3.45
C GLY A 247 -3.58 -14.89 4.42
N TRP A 248 -2.41 -14.28 4.62
CA TRP A 248 -2.20 -13.16 5.54
C TRP A 248 -1.99 -11.81 4.84
N GLN A 249 -2.17 -11.75 3.54
CA GLN A 249 -2.29 -10.49 2.80
C GLN A 249 -3.74 -10.32 2.36
N VAL A 250 -4.40 -9.31 2.86
CA VAL A 250 -5.76 -8.97 2.42
C VAL A 250 -5.68 -8.09 1.19
N VAL A 251 -6.43 -8.47 0.15
CA VAL A 251 -6.55 -7.70 -1.09
C VAL A 251 -8.03 -7.56 -1.41
N ALA A 252 -8.52 -6.35 -1.54
CA ALA A 252 -9.90 -6.08 -1.87
C ALA A 252 -10.04 -5.34 -3.20
N VAL A 253 -11.09 -5.69 -3.94
CA VAL A 253 -11.54 -4.98 -5.14
C VAL A 253 -12.97 -4.51 -4.89
N ALA A 254 -13.19 -3.22 -5.05
CA ALA A 254 -14.49 -2.61 -4.82
C ALA A 254 -14.77 -1.52 -5.86
N ARG A 255 -16.04 -1.16 -6.04
CA ARG A 255 -16.47 -0.07 -6.93
C ARG A 255 -17.10 1.05 -6.16
N LYS A 256 -16.83 2.28 -6.60
CA LYS A 256 -17.57 3.43 -6.13
C LYS A 256 -19.02 3.32 -6.60
N THR A 257 -19.95 3.28 -5.64
CA THR A 257 -21.39 3.34 -5.95
C THR A 257 -21.89 4.77 -6.05
N LEU A 258 -23.05 4.96 -6.67
CA LEU A 258 -23.81 6.20 -6.56
C LEU A 258 -24.10 6.51 -5.08
N PRO A 259 -24.18 7.78 -4.68
CA PRO A 259 -24.59 8.19 -3.34
C PRO A 259 -26.03 7.77 -3.03
#